data_b0dbd3b3e28599db18c243b099270141
#
_entry.id   b0dbd3b3e28599db18c243b099270141
#
_cell.length_a   1.000
_cell.length_b   1.000
_cell.length_c   1.000
_cell.angle_alpha   90.00
_cell.angle_beta   90.00
_cell.angle_gamma   90.00
#
_symmetry.space_group_name_H-M   'P 1'
#
loop_
_entity.id
_entity.type
_entity.pdbx_description
1 polymer ?
#
loop_
_entity_poly.entity_id
_entity_poly.type
_entity_poly.pdbx_seq_one_letter_code
_entity_poly.pdbx_strand_id
1 'polypeptide(L)'
;MATASAPSPIYPLYRERWDFSVTMVTVVFAVYVVGLLGALLTLGPVSDRLGRRPVLLAALLLAAASTAIFWTAGGVLSLVIARTVQGVATGTAIGGLAAGLVDFSSARRPHAGTTVTAVGTSVGLAAGAAVVGLLVQSVAHPDTYVFSALTCVFLLLAVAVWYMPETVAPPAGEPIRLRPRVRIPYGSRHRFLAAVPALVAGWSVTGLFLALTPSVVAGVLHVTWGAAGGLDIAALFLAGGVGGMWSARHTVRRATLLGAVLLTLGSAGLAVAIALPSPVVYACGAVVAGAGVGLTYNGNLRAIGEVTTARSRSEVFSAVYVVSYAALSLPALAAGLLAPAWGLRTTSFLYVAFVGSLSLLALVHTARSRTGGPTGRDAGSPRGADALTACAGRSGQAGPAVAHRSPPNGDGSPPRIG
;
A
#
# COMPACT_ATOMS: atom_id res chain seq x y z
N MET A 1 6.05 -2.46 9.90
CA MET A 1 5.73 -1.10 9.42
C MET A 1 6.31 0.01 10.30
N ALA A 2 6.31 -0.12 11.64
CA ALA A 2 6.92 0.88 12.52
C ALA A 2 8.37 1.26 12.13
N THR A 3 9.17 0.29 11.71
CA THR A 3 10.55 0.52 11.26
C THR A 3 10.68 1.37 9.99
N ALA A 4 9.67 1.42 9.12
CA ALA A 4 9.74 2.21 7.90
C ALA A 4 9.72 3.73 8.21
N SER A 5 8.99 4.15 9.24
CA SER A 5 8.88 5.54 9.70
C SER A 5 9.88 5.90 10.80
N ALA A 6 10.38 4.92 11.57
CA ALA A 6 11.25 5.14 12.72
C ALA A 6 12.52 5.99 12.44
N PRO A 7 13.25 5.82 11.32
CA PRO A 7 14.44 6.63 11.06
C PRO A 7 14.13 8.10 10.71
N SER A 8 12.90 8.42 10.28
CA SER A 8 12.56 9.79 9.82
C SER A 8 12.76 10.87 10.88
N PRO A 9 12.31 10.72 12.14
CA PRO A 9 12.58 11.71 13.19
C PRO A 9 14.05 11.80 13.62
N ILE A 10 14.87 10.77 13.33
CA ILE A 10 16.30 10.73 13.70
C ILE A 10 17.19 11.40 12.63
N TYR A 11 16.73 11.56 11.40
CA TYR A 11 17.56 12.13 10.32
C TYR A 11 18.14 13.52 10.62
N PRO A 12 17.45 14.47 11.27
CA PRO A 12 18.06 15.73 11.66
C PRO A 12 19.27 15.52 12.58
N LEU A 13 19.19 14.59 13.54
CA LEU A 13 20.26 14.24 14.45
C LEU A 13 21.48 13.65 13.73
N TYR A 14 21.26 12.75 12.77
CA TYR A 14 22.34 12.22 11.95
C TYR A 14 22.98 13.28 11.06
N ARG A 15 22.17 14.22 10.54
CA ARG A 15 22.69 15.34 9.74
C ARG A 15 23.62 16.24 10.56
N GLU A 16 23.26 16.55 11.79
CA GLU A 16 24.11 17.31 12.69
C GLU A 16 25.39 16.55 13.06
N ARG A 17 25.28 15.23 13.29
CA ARG A 17 26.41 14.38 13.69
C ARG A 17 27.43 14.15 12.56
N TRP A 18 26.98 14.01 11.31
CA TRP A 18 27.81 13.62 10.16
C TRP A 18 27.83 14.64 9.03
N ASP A 19 27.33 15.84 9.25
CA ASP A 19 27.33 17.01 8.36
C ASP A 19 26.96 16.67 6.89
N PHE A 20 25.82 15.99 6.67
CA PHE A 20 25.34 15.69 5.33
C PHE A 20 24.09 16.48 4.93
N SER A 21 23.92 16.67 3.61
CA SER A 21 22.86 17.51 3.05
C SER A 21 21.46 16.89 3.15
N VAL A 22 20.41 17.71 3.00
CA VAL A 22 19.02 17.26 2.84
C VAL A 22 18.87 16.33 1.63
N THR A 23 19.64 16.56 0.58
CA THR A 23 19.72 15.68 -0.59
C THR A 23 20.04 14.25 -0.19
N MET A 24 21.04 14.06 0.68
CA MET A 24 21.44 12.73 1.11
C MET A 24 20.34 12.04 1.94
N VAL A 25 19.56 12.80 2.74
CA VAL A 25 18.37 12.24 3.45
C VAL A 25 17.39 11.65 2.43
N THR A 26 17.09 12.38 1.36
CA THR A 26 16.16 11.90 0.33
C THR A 26 16.72 10.74 -0.50
N VAL A 27 18.03 10.69 -0.73
CA VAL A 27 18.70 9.53 -1.34
C VAL A 27 18.58 8.30 -0.45
N VAL A 28 18.89 8.42 0.84
CA VAL A 28 18.77 7.34 1.85
C VAL A 28 17.32 6.84 1.92
N PHE A 29 16.34 7.74 1.81
CA PHE A 29 14.93 7.37 1.72
C PHE A 29 14.59 6.67 0.40
N ALA A 30 15.06 7.17 -0.74
CA ALA A 30 14.78 6.60 -2.06
C ALA A 30 15.34 5.17 -2.22
N VAL A 31 16.53 4.91 -1.69
CA VAL A 31 17.17 3.58 -1.75
C VAL A 31 16.32 2.53 -1.01
N TYR A 32 15.69 2.88 0.11
CA TYR A 32 14.70 2.02 0.78
C TYR A 32 13.56 1.63 -0.18
N VAL A 33 13.02 2.59 -0.92
CA VAL A 33 11.92 2.36 -1.86
C VAL A 33 12.36 1.45 -3.02
N VAL A 34 13.56 1.63 -3.53
CA VAL A 34 14.12 0.77 -4.58
C VAL A 34 14.25 -0.67 -4.07
N GLY A 35 14.81 -0.87 -2.87
CA GLY A 35 14.90 -2.19 -2.24
C GLY A 35 13.54 -2.84 -2.03
N LEU A 36 12.56 -2.06 -1.56
CA LEU A 36 11.19 -2.51 -1.33
C LEU A 36 10.49 -2.93 -2.63
N LEU A 37 10.53 -2.09 -3.66
CA LEU A 37 9.94 -2.41 -4.97
C LEU A 37 10.62 -3.61 -5.61
N GLY A 38 11.95 -3.67 -5.57
CA GLY A 38 12.71 -4.80 -6.07
C GLY A 38 12.25 -6.11 -5.43
N ALA A 39 12.18 -6.16 -4.11
CA ALA A 39 11.72 -7.34 -3.38
C ALA A 39 10.25 -7.66 -3.64
N LEU A 40 9.38 -6.67 -3.59
CA LEU A 40 7.92 -6.86 -3.78
C LEU A 40 7.60 -7.43 -5.17
N LEU A 41 8.28 -6.94 -6.21
CA LEU A 41 8.04 -7.34 -7.59
C LEU A 41 8.67 -8.70 -7.95
N THR A 42 9.78 -9.08 -7.29
CA THR A 42 10.51 -10.31 -7.59
C THR A 42 10.19 -11.46 -6.64
N LEU A 43 10.01 -11.16 -5.34
CA LEU A 43 9.86 -12.16 -4.31
C LEU A 43 8.40 -12.52 -3.98
N GLY A 44 7.41 -11.81 -4.55
CA GLY A 44 5.99 -12.13 -4.35
C GLY A 44 5.65 -13.60 -4.65
N PRO A 45 6.04 -14.17 -5.81
CA PRO A 45 5.80 -15.58 -6.14
C PRO A 45 6.60 -16.58 -5.30
N VAL A 46 7.66 -16.13 -4.64
CA VAL A 46 8.54 -17.01 -3.82
C VAL A 46 7.79 -17.53 -2.59
N SER A 47 6.97 -16.67 -1.95
CA SER A 47 6.17 -17.04 -0.78
C SER A 47 5.14 -18.14 -1.06
N ASP A 48 4.60 -18.21 -2.28
CA ASP A 48 3.64 -19.25 -2.68
C ASP A 48 4.31 -20.62 -2.91
N ARG A 49 5.64 -20.64 -3.07
CA ARG A 49 6.40 -21.83 -3.42
C ARG A 49 7.30 -22.35 -2.30
N LEU A 50 7.98 -21.45 -1.59
CA LEU A 50 8.84 -21.83 -0.46
C LEU A 50 8.05 -22.05 0.83
N GLY A 51 6.77 -21.61 0.85
CA GLY A 51 5.97 -21.57 2.06
C GLY A 51 5.98 -20.18 2.72
N ARG A 52 5.01 -19.93 3.58
CA ARG A 52 4.84 -18.64 4.27
C ARG A 52 5.91 -18.46 5.35
N ARG A 53 6.15 -19.51 6.14
CA ARG A 53 7.07 -19.48 7.28
C ARG A 53 8.51 -19.10 6.90
N PRO A 54 9.21 -19.76 5.94
CA PRO A 54 10.58 -19.42 5.61
C PRO A 54 10.74 -18.01 5.03
N VAL A 55 9.76 -17.54 4.26
CA VAL A 55 9.78 -16.18 3.69
C VAL A 55 9.59 -15.10 4.77
N LEU A 56 8.68 -15.33 5.72
CA LEU A 56 8.49 -14.42 6.87
C LEU A 56 9.71 -14.42 7.78
N LEU A 57 10.33 -15.58 8.04
CA LEU A 57 11.57 -15.70 8.77
C LEU A 57 12.70 -14.89 8.12
N ALA A 58 12.93 -15.08 6.82
CA ALA A 58 13.92 -14.32 6.07
C ALA A 58 13.65 -12.80 6.13
N ALA A 59 12.41 -12.38 6.00
CA ALA A 59 12.02 -10.98 6.11
C ALA A 59 12.31 -10.40 7.51
N LEU A 60 12.02 -11.15 8.58
CA LEU A 60 12.28 -10.72 9.97
C LEU A 60 13.78 -10.67 10.28
N LEU A 61 14.56 -11.65 9.82
CA LEU A 61 16.01 -11.64 9.98
C LEU A 61 16.67 -10.50 9.19
N LEU A 62 16.21 -10.20 7.97
CA LEU A 62 16.65 -9.03 7.21
C LEU A 62 16.27 -7.73 7.93
N ALA A 63 15.08 -7.65 8.53
CA ALA A 63 14.66 -6.49 9.31
C ALA A 63 15.53 -6.31 10.57
N ALA A 64 15.86 -7.40 11.28
CA ALA A 64 16.79 -7.39 12.41
C ALA A 64 18.18 -6.95 11.96
N ALA A 65 18.70 -7.49 10.87
CA ALA A 65 20.00 -7.07 10.31
C ALA A 65 20.01 -5.60 9.94
N SER A 66 18.95 -5.08 9.30
CA SER A 66 18.84 -3.66 8.98
C SER A 66 18.87 -2.78 10.22
N THR A 67 18.08 -3.13 11.26
CA THR A 67 18.06 -2.34 12.50
C THR A 67 19.37 -2.46 13.27
N ALA A 68 20.05 -3.58 13.22
CA ALA A 68 21.39 -3.74 13.77
C ALA A 68 22.43 -2.85 13.05
N ILE A 69 22.36 -2.75 11.72
CA ILE A 69 23.21 -1.83 10.94
C ILE A 69 22.91 -0.36 11.30
N PHE A 70 21.64 0.02 11.50
CA PHE A 70 21.30 1.35 12.00
C PHE A 70 21.85 1.60 13.40
N TRP A 71 21.79 0.62 14.30
CA TRP A 71 22.28 0.71 15.66
C TRP A 71 23.81 0.95 15.70
N THR A 72 24.56 0.26 14.83
CA THR A 72 26.01 0.36 14.74
C THR A 72 26.49 1.35 13.68
N ALA A 73 25.59 2.21 13.17
CA ALA A 73 25.92 3.11 12.08
C ALA A 73 26.99 4.12 12.47
N GLY A 74 28.10 4.14 11.70
CA GLY A 74 29.21 5.10 11.87
C GLY A 74 29.25 6.19 10.79
N GLY A 75 28.25 6.27 9.87
CA GLY A 75 28.23 7.25 8.80
C GLY A 75 27.12 6.99 7.78
N VAL A 76 27.06 7.87 6.77
CA VAL A 76 26.00 7.87 5.75
C VAL A 76 25.93 6.55 4.96
N LEU A 77 27.05 5.92 4.65
CA LEU A 77 27.09 4.64 3.93
C LEU A 77 26.34 3.54 4.72
N SER A 78 26.51 3.50 6.04
CA SER A 78 25.78 2.56 6.88
C SER A 78 24.28 2.79 6.81
N LEU A 79 23.82 4.06 6.73
CA LEU A 79 22.39 4.38 6.56
C LEU A 79 21.86 3.89 5.22
N VAL A 80 22.62 4.07 4.13
CA VAL A 80 22.25 3.59 2.78
C VAL A 80 22.10 2.06 2.77
N ILE A 81 23.07 1.34 3.35
CA ILE A 81 23.05 -0.11 3.45
C ILE A 81 21.86 -0.57 4.31
N ALA A 82 21.71 0.02 5.51
CA ALA A 82 20.59 -0.30 6.41
C ALA A 82 19.24 -0.10 5.73
N ARG A 83 19.05 1.01 5.01
CA ARG A 83 17.82 1.32 4.27
C ARG A 83 17.57 0.38 3.09
N THR A 84 18.61 -0.02 2.37
CA THR A 84 18.49 -1.01 1.29
C THR A 84 17.99 -2.34 1.84
N VAL A 85 18.65 -2.84 2.89
CA VAL A 85 18.26 -4.10 3.56
C VAL A 85 16.85 -4.00 4.15
N GLN A 86 16.51 -2.85 4.77
CA GLN A 86 15.17 -2.61 5.30
C GLN A 86 14.09 -2.61 4.20
N GLY A 87 14.40 -2.01 3.04
CA GLY A 87 13.51 -2.03 1.88
C GLY A 87 13.23 -3.46 1.43
N VAL A 88 14.28 -4.26 1.24
CA VAL A 88 14.16 -5.67 0.86
C VAL A 88 13.35 -6.45 1.90
N ALA A 89 13.64 -6.27 3.19
CA ALA A 89 12.90 -6.91 4.28
C ALA A 89 11.41 -6.56 4.23
N THR A 90 11.09 -5.27 4.07
CA THR A 90 9.71 -4.78 4.04
C THR A 90 8.96 -5.29 2.80
N GLY A 91 9.59 -5.25 1.62
CA GLY A 91 8.97 -5.74 0.38
C GLY A 91 8.67 -7.25 0.46
N THR A 92 9.59 -8.03 1.02
CA THR A 92 9.41 -9.46 1.26
C THR A 92 8.28 -9.72 2.27
N ALA A 93 8.23 -8.94 3.37
CA ALA A 93 7.21 -9.09 4.41
C ALA A 93 5.80 -8.74 3.90
N ILE A 94 5.63 -7.68 3.08
CA ILE A 94 4.32 -7.26 2.57
C ILE A 94 3.66 -8.40 1.79
N GLY A 95 4.41 -9.05 0.90
CA GLY A 95 3.90 -10.19 0.12
C GLY A 95 3.48 -11.38 1.00
N GLY A 96 4.36 -11.80 1.92
CA GLY A 96 4.13 -12.94 2.80
C GLY A 96 3.03 -12.71 3.84
N LEU A 97 3.00 -11.53 4.49
CA LEU A 97 2.00 -11.19 5.51
C LEU A 97 0.60 -11.04 4.93
N ALA A 98 0.45 -10.37 3.79
CA ALA A 98 -0.85 -10.18 3.16
C ALA A 98 -1.50 -11.53 2.82
N ALA A 99 -0.74 -12.45 2.27
CA ALA A 99 -1.20 -13.79 1.95
C ALA A 99 -1.46 -14.63 3.21
N GLY A 100 -0.54 -14.64 4.18
CA GLY A 100 -0.71 -15.37 5.43
C GLY A 100 -1.93 -14.93 6.23
N LEU A 101 -2.21 -13.62 6.33
CA LEU A 101 -3.39 -13.12 7.03
C LEU A 101 -4.71 -13.51 6.35
N VAL A 102 -4.70 -13.69 5.03
CA VAL A 102 -5.87 -14.23 4.30
C VAL A 102 -6.03 -15.72 4.62
N ASP A 103 -4.93 -16.49 4.63
CA ASP A 103 -4.94 -17.92 4.91
C ASP A 103 -5.45 -18.22 6.35
N PHE A 104 -5.13 -17.36 7.33
CA PHE A 104 -5.61 -17.46 8.71
C PHE A 104 -6.99 -16.82 8.95
N SER A 105 -7.59 -16.18 7.93
CA SER A 105 -8.91 -15.55 8.07
C SER A 105 -10.01 -16.61 8.21
N SER A 106 -10.78 -16.55 9.29
CA SER A 106 -11.92 -17.43 9.49
C SER A 106 -13.03 -17.15 8.47
N ALA A 107 -13.71 -18.21 8.01
CA ALA A 107 -14.89 -18.10 7.15
C ALA A 107 -16.01 -17.18 7.74
N ARG A 108 -16.04 -17.00 9.07
CA ARG A 108 -16.96 -16.09 9.76
C ARG A 108 -16.58 -14.60 9.63
N ARG A 109 -15.31 -14.28 9.29
CA ARG A 109 -14.81 -12.90 9.15
C ARG A 109 -13.87 -12.80 7.94
N PRO A 110 -14.36 -12.92 6.71
CA PRO A 110 -13.51 -13.00 5.51
C PRO A 110 -12.69 -11.71 5.24
N HIS A 111 -13.11 -10.57 5.79
CA HIS A 111 -12.42 -9.28 5.65
C HIS A 111 -11.49 -8.93 6.81
N ALA A 112 -11.36 -9.78 7.84
CA ALA A 112 -10.54 -9.48 9.01
C ALA A 112 -9.07 -9.30 8.64
N GLY A 113 -8.51 -10.19 7.80
CA GLY A 113 -7.11 -10.11 7.37
C GLY A 113 -6.76 -8.81 6.64
N THR A 114 -7.61 -8.37 5.72
CA THR A 114 -7.40 -7.11 4.99
C THR A 114 -7.53 -5.89 5.88
N THR A 115 -8.46 -5.89 6.82
CA THR A 115 -8.65 -4.81 7.80
C THR A 115 -7.45 -4.73 8.76
N VAL A 116 -7.01 -5.86 9.29
CA VAL A 116 -5.83 -5.94 10.18
C VAL A 116 -4.57 -5.44 9.45
N THR A 117 -4.39 -5.81 8.18
CA THR A 117 -3.25 -5.32 7.38
C THR A 117 -3.30 -3.80 7.22
N ALA A 118 -4.45 -3.24 6.85
CA ALA A 118 -4.60 -1.80 6.60
C ALA A 118 -4.41 -0.97 7.89
N VAL A 119 -5.11 -1.36 8.97
CA VAL A 119 -5.02 -0.70 10.28
C VAL A 119 -3.62 -0.87 10.87
N GLY A 120 -3.09 -2.09 10.85
CA GLY A 120 -1.75 -2.41 11.35
C GLY A 120 -0.64 -1.64 10.63
N THR A 121 -0.80 -1.40 9.32
CA THR A 121 0.14 -0.56 8.56
C THR A 121 0.10 0.89 9.04
N SER A 122 -1.09 1.50 9.12
CA SER A 122 -1.23 2.90 9.53
C SER A 122 -0.81 3.12 10.97
N VAL A 123 -1.27 2.27 11.90
CA VAL A 123 -0.90 2.33 13.32
C VAL A 123 0.59 2.06 13.50
N GLY A 124 1.16 1.08 12.78
CA GLY A 124 2.58 0.78 12.84
C GLY A 124 3.44 1.97 12.40
N LEU A 125 3.12 2.60 11.27
CA LEU A 125 3.84 3.79 10.78
C LEU A 125 3.70 4.97 11.74
N ALA A 126 2.50 5.20 12.28
CA ALA A 126 2.25 6.25 13.25
C ALA A 126 3.01 6.03 14.55
N ALA A 127 2.92 4.81 15.11
CA ALA A 127 3.62 4.46 16.35
C ALA A 127 5.14 4.56 16.20
N GLY A 128 5.70 4.08 15.07
CA GLY A 128 7.11 4.20 14.78
C GLY A 128 7.60 5.65 14.79
N ALA A 129 6.87 6.53 14.10
CA ALA A 129 7.22 7.95 14.03
C ALA A 129 7.02 8.68 15.38
N ALA A 130 5.89 8.44 16.06
CA ALA A 130 5.59 9.10 17.34
C ALA A 130 6.53 8.68 18.45
N VAL A 131 6.72 7.38 18.64
CA VAL A 131 7.61 6.85 19.72
C VAL A 131 9.03 7.33 19.50
N VAL A 132 9.53 7.26 18.27
CA VAL A 132 10.89 7.72 17.97
C VAL A 132 11.01 9.24 18.12
N GLY A 133 10.02 10.02 17.67
CA GLY A 133 10.02 11.46 17.88
C GLY A 133 10.06 11.84 19.36
N LEU A 134 9.28 11.17 20.21
CA LEU A 134 9.30 11.37 21.65
C LEU A 134 10.65 10.97 22.27
N LEU A 135 11.27 9.87 21.82
CA LEU A 135 12.59 9.46 22.28
C LEU A 135 13.69 10.45 21.88
N VAL A 136 13.61 11.03 20.66
CA VAL A 136 14.54 12.10 20.23
C VAL A 136 14.51 13.29 21.20
N GLN A 137 13.35 13.60 21.78
CA GLN A 137 13.22 14.67 22.77
C GLN A 137 13.73 14.27 24.16
N SER A 138 13.64 12.99 24.53
CA SER A 138 13.73 12.56 25.94
C SER A 138 15.08 11.94 26.32
N VAL A 139 15.87 11.46 25.34
CA VAL A 139 17.12 10.72 25.60
C VAL A 139 18.27 11.20 24.73
N ALA A 140 19.50 11.11 25.26
CA ALA A 140 20.72 11.58 24.59
C ALA A 140 21.07 10.76 23.32
N HIS A 141 20.78 9.47 23.31
CA HIS A 141 21.11 8.54 22.21
C HIS A 141 19.86 7.77 21.73
N PRO A 142 18.86 8.47 21.14
CA PRO A 142 17.59 7.84 20.71
C PRO A 142 17.79 6.76 19.65
N ASP A 143 18.78 6.93 18.77
CA ASP A 143 19.18 5.96 17.76
C ASP A 143 19.56 4.61 18.37
N THR A 144 20.37 4.60 19.41
CA THR A 144 20.79 3.37 20.11
C THR A 144 19.60 2.64 20.72
N TYR A 145 18.75 3.34 21.48
CA TYR A 145 17.60 2.72 22.15
C TYR A 145 16.56 2.21 21.13
N VAL A 146 16.25 3.00 20.11
CA VAL A 146 15.26 2.64 19.10
C VAL A 146 15.71 1.41 18.32
N PHE A 147 16.91 1.44 17.76
CA PHE A 147 17.33 0.39 16.84
C PHE A 147 17.75 -0.90 17.57
N SER A 148 18.31 -0.83 18.79
CA SER A 148 18.53 -2.03 19.60
C SER A 148 17.21 -2.69 20.01
N ALA A 149 16.23 -1.92 20.49
CA ALA A 149 14.92 -2.45 20.84
C ALA A 149 14.21 -3.09 19.62
N LEU A 150 14.25 -2.43 18.47
CA LEU A 150 13.67 -2.99 17.23
C LEU A 150 14.38 -4.26 16.79
N THR A 151 15.70 -4.33 16.92
CA THR A 151 16.48 -5.55 16.61
C THR A 151 16.04 -6.69 17.52
N CYS A 152 15.92 -6.46 18.84
CA CYS A 152 15.42 -7.46 19.79
C CYS A 152 14.00 -7.92 19.42
N VAL A 153 13.09 -7.00 19.12
CA VAL A 153 11.71 -7.32 18.72
C VAL A 153 11.69 -8.19 17.48
N PHE A 154 12.48 -7.88 16.45
CA PHE A 154 12.50 -8.69 15.22
C PHE A 154 13.09 -10.08 15.45
N LEU A 155 14.13 -10.20 16.29
CA LEU A 155 14.66 -11.51 16.65
C LEU A 155 13.64 -12.34 17.44
N LEU A 156 12.93 -11.73 18.40
CA LEU A 156 11.85 -12.40 19.13
C LEU A 156 10.71 -12.84 18.21
N LEU A 157 10.31 -11.98 17.25
CA LEU A 157 9.31 -12.33 16.25
C LEU A 157 9.82 -13.43 15.30
N ALA A 158 11.10 -13.43 14.94
CA ALA A 158 11.69 -14.51 14.14
C ALA A 158 11.64 -15.85 14.90
N VAL A 159 11.94 -15.86 16.20
CA VAL A 159 11.78 -17.03 17.05
C VAL A 159 10.32 -17.47 17.13
N ALA A 160 9.38 -16.54 17.29
CA ALA A 160 7.95 -16.87 17.31
C ALA A 160 7.48 -17.50 15.98
N VAL A 161 7.91 -16.94 14.83
CA VAL A 161 7.60 -17.48 13.50
C VAL A 161 8.29 -18.82 13.27
N TRP A 162 9.45 -19.06 13.88
CA TRP A 162 10.14 -20.38 13.82
C TRP A 162 9.28 -21.52 14.39
N TYR A 163 8.49 -21.26 15.44
CA TYR A 163 7.58 -22.25 16.02
C TYR A 163 6.21 -22.31 15.34
N MET A 164 5.94 -21.45 14.36
CA MET A 164 4.66 -21.42 13.65
C MET A 164 4.56 -22.61 12.65
N PRO A 165 3.43 -23.30 12.56
CA PRO A 165 3.22 -24.33 11.56
C PRO A 165 3.21 -23.72 10.15
N GLU A 166 3.73 -24.46 9.16
CA GLU A 166 3.64 -24.07 7.75
C GLU A 166 2.20 -24.27 7.25
N THR A 167 1.66 -23.25 6.59
CA THR A 167 0.26 -23.25 6.10
C THR A 167 0.13 -23.64 4.64
N VAL A 168 1.22 -23.64 3.89
CA VAL A 168 1.23 -23.93 2.44
C VAL A 168 2.13 -25.11 2.16
N ALA A 169 1.56 -26.16 1.57
CA ALA A 169 2.35 -27.24 0.98
C ALA A 169 2.97 -26.77 -0.35
N PRO A 170 4.30 -26.75 -0.51
CA PRO A 170 4.93 -26.31 -1.74
C PRO A 170 4.50 -27.21 -2.90
N PRO A 171 4.04 -26.67 -4.03
CA PRO A 171 3.78 -27.47 -5.22
C PRO A 171 5.09 -28.04 -5.77
N ALA A 172 5.14 -29.34 -5.96
CA ALA A 172 6.33 -30.04 -6.48
C ALA A 172 6.54 -29.70 -7.98
N GLY A 173 7.76 -29.31 -8.34
CA GLY A 173 8.27 -29.48 -9.70
C GLY A 173 8.20 -28.28 -10.66
N GLU A 174 7.62 -27.12 -10.35
CA GLU A 174 7.67 -25.99 -11.28
C GLU A 174 8.78 -24.97 -10.95
N PRO A 175 9.52 -24.43 -11.92
CA PRO A 175 10.59 -23.45 -11.68
C PRO A 175 10.02 -22.12 -11.14
N ILE A 176 10.74 -21.50 -10.18
CA ILE A 176 10.38 -20.17 -9.64
C ILE A 176 10.60 -19.13 -10.74
N ARG A 177 9.54 -18.50 -11.19
CA ARG A 177 9.64 -17.41 -12.17
C ARG A 177 9.73 -16.07 -11.44
N LEU A 178 10.95 -15.55 -11.29
CA LEU A 178 11.24 -14.27 -10.63
C LEU A 178 10.97 -13.04 -11.53
N ARG A 179 10.46 -13.23 -12.74
CA ARG A 179 10.23 -12.11 -13.67
C ARG A 179 9.02 -11.28 -13.21
N PRO A 180 9.21 -9.98 -12.94
CA PRO A 180 8.12 -9.09 -12.61
C PRO A 180 7.08 -9.05 -13.74
N ARG A 181 5.81 -9.21 -13.39
CA ARG A 181 4.71 -9.04 -14.35
C ARG A 181 3.96 -7.78 -13.99
N VAL A 182 4.35 -6.70 -14.66
CA VAL A 182 3.67 -5.41 -14.55
C VAL A 182 2.93 -5.18 -15.87
N ARG A 183 1.62 -5.36 -15.86
CA ARG A 183 0.79 -5.19 -17.05
C ARG A 183 -0.56 -4.60 -16.69
N ILE A 184 -1.04 -3.66 -17.50
CA ILE A 184 -2.37 -3.09 -17.35
C ILE A 184 -3.20 -3.58 -18.55
N PRO A 185 -4.17 -4.51 -18.34
CA PRO A 185 -5.06 -4.97 -19.39
C PRO A 185 -5.88 -3.81 -19.96
N TYR A 186 -6.22 -3.89 -21.24
CA TYR A 186 -7.00 -2.86 -21.94
C TYR A 186 -8.31 -2.52 -21.22
N GLY A 187 -9.03 -3.50 -20.69
CA GLY A 187 -10.31 -3.30 -19.99
C GLY A 187 -10.21 -2.51 -18.67
N SER A 188 -9.07 -2.53 -17.99
CA SER A 188 -8.84 -1.80 -16.75
C SER A 188 -8.05 -0.49 -16.93
N ARG A 189 -7.48 -0.27 -18.13
CA ARG A 189 -6.55 0.84 -18.40
C ARG A 189 -7.17 2.22 -18.15
N HIS A 190 -8.39 2.46 -18.59
CA HIS A 190 -9.06 3.75 -18.42
C HIS A 190 -9.26 4.08 -16.93
N ARG A 191 -9.75 3.13 -16.12
CA ARG A 191 -9.94 3.34 -14.68
C ARG A 191 -8.62 3.45 -13.93
N PHE A 192 -7.61 2.69 -14.34
CA PHE A 192 -6.26 2.81 -13.79
C PHE A 192 -5.68 4.21 -14.03
N LEU A 193 -5.69 4.69 -15.29
CA LEU A 193 -5.17 6.02 -15.63
C LEU A 193 -5.95 7.16 -14.94
N ALA A 194 -7.26 7.00 -14.78
CA ALA A 194 -8.09 7.94 -14.03
C ALA A 194 -7.72 8.01 -12.53
N ALA A 195 -7.26 6.91 -11.95
CA ALA A 195 -6.84 6.85 -10.55
C ALA A 195 -5.40 7.38 -10.33
N VAL A 196 -4.54 7.39 -11.35
CA VAL A 196 -3.12 7.76 -11.24
C VAL A 196 -2.89 9.13 -10.58
N PRO A 197 -3.55 10.24 -10.97
CA PRO A 197 -3.31 11.53 -10.34
C PRO A 197 -3.55 11.51 -8.83
N ALA A 198 -4.63 10.88 -8.39
CA ALA A 198 -4.98 10.75 -6.99
C ALA A 198 -4.01 9.84 -6.21
N LEU A 199 -3.58 8.73 -6.82
CA LEU A 199 -2.57 7.84 -6.25
C LEU A 199 -1.22 8.56 -6.11
N VAL A 200 -0.79 9.27 -7.16
CA VAL A 200 0.47 10.02 -7.14
C VAL A 200 0.41 11.13 -6.09
N ALA A 201 -0.67 11.90 -6.01
CA ALA A 201 -0.82 12.95 -5.00
C ALA A 201 -0.73 12.41 -3.57
N GLY A 202 -1.50 11.36 -3.25
CA GLY A 202 -1.54 10.77 -1.90
C GLY A 202 -0.19 10.18 -1.47
N TRP A 203 0.48 9.44 -2.37
CA TRP A 203 1.77 8.86 -2.06
C TRP A 203 2.90 9.88 -2.03
N SER A 204 2.81 10.96 -2.83
CA SER A 204 3.75 12.07 -2.74
C SER A 204 3.64 12.80 -1.39
N VAL A 205 2.44 13.07 -0.87
CA VAL A 205 2.29 13.62 0.51
C VAL A 205 2.98 12.70 1.52
N THR A 206 2.74 11.40 1.42
CA THR A 206 3.37 10.41 2.31
C THR A 206 4.91 10.46 2.21
N GLY A 207 5.43 10.64 1.00
CA GLY A 207 6.88 10.80 0.74
C GLY A 207 7.44 12.09 1.37
N LEU A 208 6.73 13.20 1.24
CA LEU A 208 7.08 14.46 1.89
C LEU A 208 7.22 14.28 3.41
N PHE A 209 6.20 13.65 4.03
CA PHE A 209 6.19 13.46 5.48
C PHE A 209 7.32 12.55 5.96
N LEU A 210 7.57 11.44 5.29
CA LEU A 210 8.62 10.50 5.70
C LEU A 210 10.04 11.00 5.42
N ALA A 211 10.24 11.81 4.35
CA ALA A 211 11.58 12.24 3.95
C ALA A 211 11.94 13.64 4.46
N LEU A 212 11.01 14.59 4.45
CA LEU A 212 11.32 16.01 4.62
C LEU A 212 10.65 16.67 5.83
N THR A 213 9.52 16.17 6.35
CA THR A 213 8.79 16.83 7.46
C THR A 213 9.64 17.14 8.67
N PRO A 214 10.52 16.25 9.19
CA PRO A 214 11.35 16.62 10.33
C PRO A 214 12.28 17.82 10.03
N SER A 215 12.82 17.88 8.81
CA SER A 215 13.65 19.00 8.37
C SER A 215 12.84 20.29 8.15
N VAL A 216 11.61 20.17 7.64
CA VAL A 216 10.70 21.30 7.44
C VAL A 216 10.25 21.88 8.80
N VAL A 217 9.89 21.03 9.74
CA VAL A 217 9.44 21.41 11.08
C VAL A 217 10.55 22.17 11.82
N ALA A 218 11.78 21.65 11.77
CA ALA A 218 12.92 22.30 12.41
C ALA A 218 13.40 23.54 11.64
N GLY A 219 13.60 23.45 10.33
CA GLY A 219 14.28 24.47 9.53
C GLY A 219 13.36 25.54 8.90
N VAL A 220 12.06 25.26 8.71
CA VAL A 220 11.11 26.20 8.10
C VAL A 220 10.10 26.72 9.11
N LEU A 221 9.57 25.84 9.97
CA LEU A 221 8.60 26.21 10.99
C LEU A 221 9.27 26.64 12.31
N HIS A 222 10.60 26.51 12.41
CA HIS A 222 11.41 26.89 13.55
C HIS A 222 10.97 26.27 14.88
N VAL A 223 10.46 25.04 14.84
CA VAL A 223 10.04 24.29 16.04
C VAL A 223 11.27 23.61 16.65
N THR A 224 11.59 24.00 17.85
CA THR A 224 12.72 23.42 18.61
C THR A 224 12.38 22.10 19.34
N TRP A 225 11.07 21.78 19.43
CA TRP A 225 10.61 20.55 20.06
C TRP A 225 10.89 19.35 19.15
N GLY A 226 11.84 18.51 19.51
CA GLY A 226 12.34 17.40 18.69
C GLY A 226 11.28 16.35 18.34
N ALA A 227 10.22 16.21 19.14
CA ALA A 227 9.12 15.28 18.87
C ALA A 227 8.17 15.74 17.74
N ALA A 228 8.13 17.05 17.43
CA ALA A 228 7.10 17.61 16.55
C ALA A 228 7.05 16.94 15.17
N GLY A 229 8.18 16.77 14.50
CA GLY A 229 8.23 16.12 13.19
C GLY A 229 7.73 14.67 13.21
N GLY A 230 8.05 13.93 14.27
CA GLY A 230 7.55 12.55 14.46
C GLY A 230 6.05 12.49 14.72
N LEU A 231 5.51 13.44 15.48
CA LEU A 231 4.08 13.54 15.76
C LEU A 231 3.27 13.98 14.53
N ASP A 232 3.81 14.88 13.70
CA ASP A 232 3.18 15.25 12.43
C ASP A 232 3.09 14.06 11.46
N ILE A 233 4.14 13.25 11.38
CA ILE A 233 4.12 11.99 10.62
C ILE A 233 3.06 11.03 11.20
N ALA A 234 3.00 10.89 12.52
CA ALA A 234 2.03 10.04 13.17
C ALA A 234 0.59 10.52 12.93
N ALA A 235 0.35 11.83 13.00
CA ALA A 235 -0.95 12.44 12.73
C ALA A 235 -1.44 12.15 11.30
N LEU A 236 -0.56 12.28 10.30
CA LEU A 236 -0.88 11.92 8.91
C LEU A 236 -1.32 10.46 8.79
N PHE A 237 -0.54 9.52 9.37
CA PHE A 237 -0.84 8.09 9.23
C PHE A 237 -2.06 7.66 10.02
N LEU A 238 -2.28 8.18 11.24
CA LEU A 238 -3.50 7.89 12.01
C LEU A 238 -4.74 8.41 11.29
N ALA A 239 -4.70 9.66 10.81
CA ALA A 239 -5.78 10.23 10.02
C ALA A 239 -6.00 9.45 8.72
N GLY A 240 -4.94 8.97 8.07
CA GLY A 240 -5.00 8.11 6.90
C GLY A 240 -5.65 6.76 7.21
N GLY A 241 -5.34 6.15 8.33
CA GLY A 241 -5.99 4.93 8.82
C GLY A 241 -7.48 5.11 9.05
N VAL A 242 -7.86 6.20 9.74
CA VAL A 242 -9.27 6.56 9.97
C VAL A 242 -10.00 6.83 8.65
N GLY A 243 -9.39 7.61 7.74
CA GLY A 243 -9.94 7.87 6.41
C GLY A 243 -10.12 6.58 5.59
N GLY A 244 -9.16 5.67 5.67
CA GLY A 244 -9.23 4.36 5.03
C GLY A 244 -10.39 3.50 5.54
N MET A 245 -10.59 3.44 6.85
CA MET A 245 -11.73 2.75 7.46
C MET A 245 -13.06 3.41 7.09
N TRP A 246 -13.09 4.73 7.08
CA TRP A 246 -14.28 5.49 6.70
C TRP A 246 -14.65 5.29 5.22
N SER A 247 -13.66 5.11 4.35
CA SER A 247 -13.87 4.77 2.94
C SER A 247 -14.80 3.56 2.74
N ALA A 248 -14.72 2.56 3.62
CA ALA A 248 -15.55 1.36 3.53
C ALA A 248 -17.06 1.62 3.72
N ARG A 249 -17.42 2.73 4.40
CA ARG A 249 -18.81 3.14 4.64
C ARG A 249 -19.43 3.91 3.47
N HIS A 250 -18.63 4.26 2.48
CA HIS A 250 -19.05 5.07 1.35
C HIS A 250 -18.98 4.28 0.03
N THR A 251 -19.77 4.71 -0.95
CA THR A 251 -19.60 4.26 -2.34
C THR A 251 -18.20 4.65 -2.83
N VAL A 252 -17.64 3.86 -3.73
CA VAL A 252 -16.30 4.10 -4.32
C VAL A 252 -16.16 5.55 -4.80
N ARG A 253 -17.17 6.06 -5.50
CA ARG A 253 -17.19 7.43 -6.02
C ARG A 253 -17.18 8.48 -4.91
N ARG A 254 -18.00 8.32 -3.86
CA ARG A 254 -18.04 9.26 -2.72
C ARG A 254 -16.72 9.25 -1.97
N ALA A 255 -16.15 8.07 -1.71
CA ALA A 255 -14.86 7.94 -1.05
C ALA A 255 -13.74 8.65 -1.83
N THR A 256 -13.67 8.44 -3.15
CA THR A 256 -12.66 9.08 -4.00
C THR A 256 -12.85 10.61 -4.08
N LEU A 257 -14.11 11.09 -4.20
CA LEU A 257 -14.39 12.55 -4.21
C LEU A 257 -14.04 13.22 -2.89
N LEU A 258 -14.54 12.68 -1.76
CA LEU A 258 -14.22 13.21 -0.43
C LEU A 258 -12.73 13.18 -0.15
N GLY A 259 -12.07 12.08 -0.54
CA GLY A 259 -10.63 11.94 -0.41
C GLY A 259 -9.86 12.98 -1.22
N ALA A 260 -10.26 13.22 -2.47
CA ALA A 260 -9.63 14.25 -3.31
C ALA A 260 -9.86 15.68 -2.78
N VAL A 261 -11.06 15.99 -2.25
CA VAL A 261 -11.35 17.27 -1.58
C VAL A 261 -10.44 17.45 -0.37
N LEU A 262 -10.41 16.47 0.55
CA LEU A 262 -9.58 16.56 1.76
C LEU A 262 -8.09 16.64 1.43
N LEU A 263 -7.62 15.89 0.42
CA LEU A 263 -6.22 15.94 0.00
C LEU A 263 -5.86 17.32 -0.60
N THR A 264 -6.77 17.92 -1.36
CA THR A 264 -6.59 19.28 -1.91
C THR A 264 -6.57 20.31 -0.79
N LEU A 265 -7.54 20.26 0.15
CA LEU A 265 -7.61 21.18 1.29
C LEU A 265 -6.41 21.02 2.23
N GLY A 266 -6.02 19.77 2.52
CA GLY A 266 -4.85 19.48 3.32
C GLY A 266 -3.56 20.00 2.69
N SER A 267 -3.40 19.80 1.36
CA SER A 267 -2.25 20.36 0.63
C SER A 267 -2.25 21.89 0.63
N ALA A 268 -3.41 22.53 0.49
CA ALA A 268 -3.53 23.97 0.61
C ALA A 268 -3.15 24.47 2.03
N GLY A 269 -3.61 23.76 3.08
CA GLY A 269 -3.22 24.05 4.46
C GLY A 269 -1.72 23.92 4.69
N LEU A 270 -1.08 22.86 4.17
CA LEU A 270 0.36 22.68 4.24
C LEU A 270 1.11 23.79 3.49
N ALA A 271 0.63 24.21 2.31
CA ALA A 271 1.22 25.32 1.56
C ALA A 271 1.14 26.64 2.34
N VAL A 272 -0.02 26.93 2.94
CA VAL A 272 -0.20 28.10 3.82
C VAL A 272 0.72 28.04 5.05
N ALA A 273 0.84 26.86 5.68
CA ALA A 273 1.72 26.66 6.83
C ALA A 273 3.21 26.89 6.51
N ILE A 274 3.66 26.57 5.30
CA ILE A 274 5.02 26.81 4.83
C ILE A 274 5.19 28.29 4.45
N ALA A 275 4.17 28.89 3.81
CA ALA A 275 4.20 30.30 3.42
C ALA A 275 4.13 31.27 4.62
N LEU A 276 3.34 30.93 5.64
CA LEU A 276 3.18 31.69 6.89
C LEU A 276 3.64 30.79 8.05
N PRO A 277 4.94 30.62 8.32
CA PRO A 277 5.46 29.58 9.20
C PRO A 277 4.59 29.34 10.45
N SER A 278 3.68 28.35 10.37
CA SER A 278 2.72 28.02 11.43
C SER A 278 2.69 26.52 11.69
N PRO A 279 3.27 26.06 12.81
CA PRO A 279 3.28 24.64 13.18
C PRO A 279 1.86 24.07 13.35
N VAL A 280 0.93 24.84 13.91
CA VAL A 280 -0.45 24.40 14.13
C VAL A 280 -1.16 24.16 12.81
N VAL A 281 -1.03 25.09 11.84
CA VAL A 281 -1.65 24.94 10.52
C VAL A 281 -1.01 23.75 9.78
N TYR A 282 0.29 23.50 9.97
CA TYR A 282 0.99 22.34 9.40
C TYR A 282 0.42 21.03 9.94
N ALA A 283 0.28 20.91 11.26
CA ALA A 283 -0.30 19.73 11.92
C ALA A 283 -1.77 19.49 11.50
N CYS A 284 -2.58 20.54 11.43
CA CYS A 284 -3.95 20.46 10.92
C CYS A 284 -3.97 20.01 9.45
N GLY A 285 -3.09 20.58 8.62
CA GLY A 285 -2.90 20.17 7.22
C GLY A 285 -2.51 18.71 7.10
N ALA A 286 -1.63 18.21 7.99
CA ALA A 286 -1.23 16.81 8.04
C ALA A 286 -2.42 15.87 8.31
N VAL A 287 -3.27 16.19 9.29
CA VAL A 287 -4.48 15.43 9.61
C VAL A 287 -5.45 15.40 8.43
N VAL A 288 -5.74 16.56 7.84
CA VAL A 288 -6.67 16.67 6.72
C VAL A 288 -6.14 15.95 5.48
N ALA A 289 -4.86 16.16 5.15
CA ALA A 289 -4.22 15.48 4.03
C ALA A 289 -4.18 13.96 4.26
N GLY A 290 -3.85 13.50 5.48
CA GLY A 290 -3.82 12.10 5.86
C GLY A 290 -5.18 11.42 5.66
N ALA A 291 -6.25 12.01 6.17
CA ALA A 291 -7.62 11.51 5.95
C ALA A 291 -7.95 11.43 4.45
N GLY A 292 -7.54 12.44 3.67
CA GLY A 292 -7.65 12.45 2.22
C GLY A 292 -6.90 11.32 1.54
N VAL A 293 -5.65 11.05 1.95
CA VAL A 293 -4.84 9.92 1.46
C VAL A 293 -5.55 8.59 1.69
N GLY A 294 -6.03 8.36 2.92
CA GLY A 294 -6.70 7.10 3.28
C GLY A 294 -7.98 6.86 2.46
N LEU A 295 -8.84 7.86 2.37
CA LEU A 295 -10.08 7.79 1.57
C LEU A 295 -9.79 7.56 0.09
N THR A 296 -8.87 8.35 -0.48
CA THR A 296 -8.52 8.29 -1.91
C THR A 296 -7.88 6.96 -2.27
N TYR A 297 -6.91 6.50 -1.49
CA TYR A 297 -6.20 5.25 -1.76
C TYR A 297 -7.15 4.06 -1.74
N ASN A 298 -7.94 3.90 -0.67
CA ASN A 298 -8.88 2.80 -0.57
C ASN A 298 -10.01 2.88 -1.60
N GLY A 299 -10.52 4.10 -1.89
CA GLY A 299 -11.51 4.32 -2.94
C GLY A 299 -11.01 3.89 -4.31
N ASN A 300 -9.81 4.30 -4.70
CA ASN A 300 -9.20 3.93 -5.99
C ASN A 300 -8.84 2.45 -6.06
N LEU A 301 -8.35 1.85 -4.97
CA LEU A 301 -8.04 0.43 -4.92
C LEU A 301 -9.29 -0.43 -5.17
N ARG A 302 -10.42 -0.05 -4.58
CA ARG A 302 -11.72 -0.69 -4.82
C ARG A 302 -12.19 -0.49 -6.26
N ALA A 303 -12.10 0.74 -6.80
CA ALA A 303 -12.45 1.05 -8.18
C ALA A 303 -11.66 0.21 -9.20
N ILE A 304 -10.37 0.04 -8.97
CA ILE A 304 -9.50 -0.80 -9.82
C ILE A 304 -9.86 -2.28 -9.63
N GLY A 305 -10.11 -2.71 -8.40
CA GLY A 305 -10.48 -4.09 -8.07
C GLY A 305 -11.76 -4.56 -8.75
N GLU A 306 -12.79 -3.69 -8.85
CA GLU A 306 -14.08 -3.99 -9.49
C GLU A 306 -13.96 -4.35 -10.99
N VAL A 307 -12.96 -3.81 -11.69
CA VAL A 307 -12.76 -4.05 -13.13
C VAL A 307 -11.65 -5.04 -13.44
N THR A 308 -11.00 -5.57 -12.39
CA THR A 308 -9.85 -6.45 -12.55
C THR A 308 -10.28 -7.90 -12.39
N THR A 309 -9.99 -8.73 -13.38
CA THR A 309 -10.27 -10.18 -13.32
C THR A 309 -9.30 -10.88 -12.36
N ALA A 310 -9.70 -12.03 -11.82
CA ALA A 310 -8.83 -12.82 -10.94
C ALA A 310 -7.47 -13.13 -11.59
N ARG A 311 -7.45 -13.39 -12.91
CA ARG A 311 -6.23 -13.73 -13.67
C ARG A 311 -5.24 -12.55 -13.82
N SER A 312 -5.74 -11.30 -13.88
CA SER A 312 -4.91 -10.10 -14.08
C SER A 312 -4.68 -9.30 -12.79
N ARG A 313 -5.27 -9.74 -11.68
CA ARG A 313 -5.24 -9.00 -10.41
C ARG A 313 -3.81 -8.71 -9.93
N SER A 314 -2.94 -9.70 -9.92
CA SER A 314 -1.55 -9.52 -9.48
C SER A 314 -0.78 -8.53 -10.35
N GLU A 315 -0.96 -8.58 -11.68
CA GLU A 315 -0.27 -7.67 -12.63
C GLU A 315 -0.71 -6.21 -12.44
N VAL A 316 -2.02 -5.98 -12.26
CA VAL A 316 -2.59 -4.63 -12.04
C VAL A 316 -2.17 -4.07 -10.69
N PHE A 317 -2.22 -4.87 -9.62
CA PHE A 317 -1.78 -4.41 -8.29
C PHE A 317 -0.27 -4.15 -8.25
N SER A 318 0.55 -4.93 -8.99
CA SER A 318 1.97 -4.62 -9.18
C SER A 318 2.17 -3.26 -9.85
N ALA A 319 1.36 -2.92 -10.86
CA ALA A 319 1.40 -1.59 -11.48
C ALA A 319 1.00 -0.48 -10.50
N VAL A 320 -0.03 -0.70 -9.66
CA VAL A 320 -0.41 0.24 -8.59
C VAL A 320 0.75 0.46 -7.63
N TYR A 321 1.43 -0.60 -7.18
CA TYR A 321 2.58 -0.47 -6.28
C TYR A 321 3.74 0.28 -6.93
N VAL A 322 4.07 -0.01 -8.20
CA VAL A 322 5.13 0.73 -8.92
C VAL A 322 4.82 2.22 -8.98
N VAL A 323 3.60 2.60 -9.37
CA VAL A 323 3.18 4.01 -9.41
C VAL A 323 3.21 4.63 -8.02
N SER A 324 2.69 3.93 -7.01
CA SER A 324 2.62 4.43 -5.63
C SER A 324 4.00 4.68 -5.04
N TYR A 325 4.91 3.70 -5.13
CA TYR A 325 6.25 3.84 -4.56
C TYR A 325 7.16 4.76 -5.38
N ALA A 326 6.98 4.85 -6.71
CA ALA A 326 7.61 5.88 -7.52
C ALA A 326 7.14 7.29 -7.08
N ALA A 327 5.85 7.48 -6.87
CA ALA A 327 5.28 8.73 -6.37
C ALA A 327 5.72 9.07 -4.94
N LEU A 328 5.97 8.04 -4.11
CA LEU A 328 6.52 8.22 -2.76
C LEU A 328 7.95 8.77 -2.79
N SER A 329 8.81 8.31 -3.73
CA SER A 329 10.24 8.56 -3.71
C SER A 329 10.71 9.62 -4.71
N LEU A 330 10.21 9.61 -5.95
CA LEU A 330 10.73 10.50 -7.00
C LEU A 330 10.53 11.99 -6.72
N PRO A 331 9.31 12.45 -6.27
CA PRO A 331 9.15 13.86 -5.91
C PRO A 331 9.97 14.26 -4.67
N ALA A 332 10.11 13.34 -3.68
CA ALA A 332 10.93 13.59 -2.50
C ALA A 332 12.42 13.72 -2.87
N LEU A 333 12.92 12.84 -3.75
CA LEU A 333 14.28 12.92 -4.28
C LEU A 333 14.51 14.20 -5.07
N ALA A 334 13.57 14.58 -5.95
CA ALA A 334 13.64 15.83 -6.70
C ALA A 334 13.69 17.05 -5.74
N ALA A 335 12.86 17.07 -4.70
CA ALA A 335 12.88 18.11 -3.69
C ALA A 335 14.21 18.16 -2.94
N GLY A 336 14.78 17.01 -2.57
CA GLY A 336 16.10 16.94 -1.93
C GLY A 336 17.22 17.47 -2.81
N LEU A 337 17.18 17.19 -4.13
CA LEU A 337 18.15 17.70 -5.10
C LEU A 337 18.05 19.22 -5.33
N LEU A 338 16.83 19.76 -5.25
CA LEU A 338 16.58 21.19 -5.47
C LEU A 338 16.76 22.03 -4.19
N ALA A 339 16.66 21.43 -3.02
CA ALA A 339 16.74 22.14 -1.74
C ALA A 339 18.04 22.92 -1.51
N PRO A 340 19.24 22.47 -1.92
CA PRO A 340 20.47 23.25 -1.80
C PRO A 340 20.46 24.53 -2.64
N ALA A 341 19.84 24.50 -3.83
CA ALA A 341 19.81 25.63 -4.75
C ALA A 341 18.69 26.64 -4.44
N TRP A 342 17.51 26.15 -4.08
CA TRP A 342 16.29 26.98 -3.93
C TRP A 342 15.91 27.20 -2.47
N GLY A 343 16.56 26.57 -1.54
CA GLY A 343 16.21 26.56 -0.13
C GLY A 343 15.10 25.56 0.21
N LEU A 344 15.12 25.05 1.45
CA LEU A 344 14.17 24.05 1.91
C LEU A 344 12.72 24.56 1.89
N ARG A 345 12.50 25.83 2.25
CA ARG A 345 11.16 26.46 2.26
C ARG A 345 10.53 26.49 0.87
N THR A 346 11.25 27.04 -0.12
CA THR A 346 10.75 27.15 -1.51
C THR A 346 10.50 25.80 -2.09
N THR A 347 11.42 24.85 -1.91
CA THR A 347 11.31 23.50 -2.43
C THR A 347 10.14 22.75 -1.83
N SER A 348 9.93 22.87 -0.51
CA SER A 348 8.80 22.23 0.16
C SER A 348 7.48 22.84 -0.26
N PHE A 349 7.42 24.17 -0.46
CA PHE A 349 6.24 24.85 -0.99
C PHE A 349 5.88 24.36 -2.39
N LEU A 350 6.85 24.30 -3.30
CA LEU A 350 6.65 23.79 -4.67
C LEU A 350 6.23 22.31 -4.68
N TYR A 351 6.79 21.52 -3.77
CA TYR A 351 6.38 20.12 -3.60
C TYR A 351 4.90 20.02 -3.22
N VAL A 352 4.47 20.76 -2.22
CA VAL A 352 3.07 20.76 -1.75
C VAL A 352 2.14 21.33 -2.82
N ALA A 353 2.56 22.37 -3.56
CA ALA A 353 1.81 22.92 -4.69
C ALA A 353 1.63 21.90 -5.81
N PHE A 354 2.67 21.12 -6.13
CA PHE A 354 2.60 19.99 -7.08
C PHE A 354 1.57 18.95 -6.63
N VAL A 355 1.60 18.56 -5.36
CA VAL A 355 0.63 17.60 -4.79
C VAL A 355 -0.79 18.17 -4.85
N GLY A 356 -0.97 19.43 -4.46
CA GLY A 356 -2.25 20.13 -4.52
C GLY A 356 -2.82 20.18 -5.93
N SER A 357 -1.98 20.47 -6.92
CA SER A 357 -2.37 20.47 -8.35
C SER A 357 -2.84 19.10 -8.83
N LEU A 358 -2.13 18.04 -8.47
CA LEU A 358 -2.53 16.67 -8.81
C LEU A 358 -3.83 16.26 -8.09
N SER A 359 -4.01 16.67 -6.84
CA SER A 359 -5.22 16.42 -6.07
C SER A 359 -6.43 17.11 -6.68
N LEU A 360 -6.25 18.37 -7.10
CA LEU A 360 -7.28 19.15 -7.78
C LEU A 360 -7.62 18.54 -9.14
N LEU A 361 -6.61 18.09 -9.90
CA LEU A 361 -6.84 17.40 -11.17
C LEU A 361 -7.66 16.12 -10.95
N ALA A 362 -7.33 15.33 -9.93
CA ALA A 362 -8.06 14.13 -9.56
C ALA A 362 -9.50 14.46 -9.16
N LEU A 363 -9.71 15.54 -8.39
CA LEU A 363 -11.03 16.01 -8.00
C LEU A 363 -11.88 16.40 -9.20
N VAL A 364 -11.35 17.23 -10.10
CA VAL A 364 -12.04 17.68 -11.32
C VAL A 364 -12.37 16.50 -12.23
N HIS A 365 -11.42 15.57 -12.41
CA HIS A 365 -11.66 14.38 -13.23
C HIS A 365 -12.78 13.51 -12.64
N THR A 366 -12.75 13.23 -11.33
CA THR A 366 -13.76 12.41 -10.65
C THR A 366 -15.14 13.10 -10.60
N ALA A 367 -15.17 14.43 -10.51
CA ALA A 367 -16.41 15.20 -10.56
C ALA A 367 -17.06 15.16 -11.95
N ARG A 368 -16.24 15.33 -13.01
CA ARG A 368 -16.71 15.33 -14.41
C ARG A 368 -17.16 13.98 -14.93
N SER A 369 -16.60 12.87 -14.44
CA SER A 369 -17.04 11.50 -14.78
C SER A 369 -18.50 11.19 -14.42
N ARG A 370 -19.25 12.20 -13.99
CA ARG A 370 -20.68 12.12 -13.64
C ARG A 370 -21.62 12.01 -14.83
N THR A 371 -21.18 12.34 -16.05
CA THR A 371 -22.06 12.52 -17.21
C THR A 371 -22.17 11.32 -18.14
N GLY A 372 -21.51 10.20 -17.83
CA GLY A 372 -21.58 8.94 -18.59
C GLY A 372 -22.26 7.83 -17.80
N GLY A 373 -23.48 8.05 -17.30
CA GLY A 373 -24.37 6.92 -16.96
C GLY A 373 -24.66 6.10 -18.22
N PRO A 374 -24.91 4.79 -18.13
CA PRO A 374 -25.31 4.03 -19.28
C PRO A 374 -26.54 4.71 -19.88
N THR A 375 -26.36 5.35 -21.01
CA THR A 375 -27.47 5.78 -21.84
C THR A 375 -28.22 4.52 -22.16
N GLY A 376 -29.43 4.40 -21.61
CA GLY A 376 -30.38 3.35 -21.91
C GLY A 376 -30.77 3.41 -23.38
N ARG A 377 -29.95 2.83 -24.23
CA ARG A 377 -30.18 2.67 -25.67
C ARG A 377 -30.06 1.22 -26.15
N ASP A 378 -30.12 0.25 -25.24
CA ASP A 378 -30.27 -1.15 -25.62
C ASP A 378 -31.46 -1.86 -24.93
N ALA A 379 -32.44 -1.10 -24.43
CA ALA A 379 -33.72 -1.61 -24.01
C ALA A 379 -34.78 -1.21 -25.03
N GLY A 380 -34.71 -1.79 -26.23
CA GLY A 380 -35.69 -1.45 -27.25
C GLY A 380 -35.46 -2.15 -28.60
N SER A 381 -35.46 -3.47 -28.63
CA SER A 381 -35.85 -4.20 -29.83
C SER A 381 -36.42 -5.58 -29.44
N PRO A 382 -37.74 -5.68 -29.26
CA PRO A 382 -38.40 -6.95 -29.23
C PRO A 382 -38.66 -7.38 -30.70
N ARG A 383 -37.59 -7.78 -31.39
CA ARG A 383 -37.68 -8.45 -32.71
C ARG A 383 -37.03 -9.82 -32.64
N GLY A 384 -37.72 -10.77 -32.04
CA GLY A 384 -37.26 -12.15 -31.93
C GLY A 384 -38.29 -13.11 -31.33
N ALA A 385 -39.46 -12.63 -30.95
CA ALA A 385 -40.51 -13.49 -30.40
C ALA A 385 -41.49 -14.08 -31.45
N ASP A 386 -41.50 -13.57 -32.68
CA ASP A 386 -42.45 -14.04 -33.71
C ASP A 386 -41.90 -15.10 -34.69
N ALA A 387 -40.61 -15.50 -34.52
CA ALA A 387 -40.02 -16.51 -35.41
C ALA A 387 -40.08 -17.95 -34.85
N LEU A 388 -40.53 -18.16 -33.63
CA LEU A 388 -40.63 -19.51 -33.02
C LEU A 388 -42.04 -20.09 -32.98
N THR A 389 -43.08 -19.34 -33.42
CA THR A 389 -44.46 -19.83 -33.52
C THR A 389 -44.86 -20.26 -34.92
N ALA A 390 -44.01 -20.12 -35.94
CA ALA A 390 -44.32 -20.49 -37.31
C ALA A 390 -43.83 -21.88 -37.75
N CYS A 391 -43.17 -22.66 -36.91
CA CYS A 391 -42.68 -24.01 -37.20
C CYS A 391 -43.42 -25.16 -36.47
N ALA A 392 -44.46 -24.87 -35.69
CA ALA A 392 -45.20 -25.90 -34.95
C ALA A 392 -46.59 -26.22 -35.57
N GLY A 393 -46.70 -26.25 -36.91
CA GLY A 393 -47.97 -26.52 -37.58
C GLY A 393 -47.81 -27.23 -38.89
N ARG A 394 -47.26 -28.43 -38.94
CA ARG A 394 -47.48 -29.45 -39.99
C ARG A 394 -46.64 -30.69 -39.70
N SER A 395 -47.29 -31.70 -39.17
CA SER A 395 -47.30 -33.12 -39.61
C SER A 395 -47.94 -33.94 -38.50
N GLY A 396 -49.22 -34.22 -38.79
CA GLY A 396 -49.96 -35.24 -38.10
C GLY A 396 -49.73 -36.57 -38.76
N GLN A 397 -50.12 -37.60 -38.03
CA GLN A 397 -50.40 -39.00 -38.42
C GLN A 397 -49.21 -39.96 -38.49
N ALA A 398 -49.24 -40.87 -37.60
CA ALA A 398 -49.32 -42.32 -37.63
C ALA A 398 -48.65 -42.94 -36.40
N GLY A 399 -49.46 -43.63 -35.60
CA GLY A 399 -49.03 -44.54 -34.58
C GLY A 399 -48.76 -45.95 -35.16
N PRO A 400 -48.87 -47.08 -34.45
CA PRO A 400 -48.61 -47.30 -33.03
C PRO A 400 -47.68 -48.54 -32.79
N ALA A 401 -47.46 -48.82 -31.47
CA ALA A 401 -47.17 -50.15 -30.85
C ALA A 401 -45.74 -50.69 -30.84
N VAL A 402 -45.34 -51.10 -29.70
CA VAL A 402 -44.98 -52.41 -29.19
C VAL A 402 -43.85 -52.32 -28.10
N ALA A 403 -44.29 -52.61 -26.90
CA ALA A 403 -43.87 -53.62 -25.92
C ALA A 403 -42.51 -53.53 -25.23
N HIS A 404 -42.67 -53.41 -23.90
CA HIS A 404 -42.09 -54.23 -22.85
C HIS A 404 -40.70 -54.83 -23.03
N ARG A 405 -39.79 -54.49 -22.09
CA ARG A 405 -39.17 -55.52 -21.22
C ARG A 405 -38.43 -54.85 -20.04
N SER A 406 -38.83 -55.29 -18.84
CA SER A 406 -38.16 -55.04 -17.55
C SER A 406 -36.95 -55.97 -17.36
N PRO A 407 -36.03 -55.67 -16.41
CA PRO A 407 -34.82 -56.39 -16.16
C PRO A 407 -35.05 -57.54 -15.15
N PRO A 408 -34.15 -58.51 -15.06
CA PRO A 408 -34.11 -59.43 -13.92
C PRO A 408 -33.09 -59.04 -12.85
N ASN A 409 -33.51 -59.22 -11.62
CA ASN A 409 -32.73 -59.34 -10.39
C ASN A 409 -31.68 -60.43 -10.45
N GLY A 410 -30.58 -60.26 -9.78
CA GLY A 410 -29.61 -61.31 -9.48
C GLY A 410 -28.81 -60.94 -8.22
N ASP A 411 -29.21 -61.57 -7.14
CA ASP A 411 -28.53 -61.69 -5.84
C ASP A 411 -27.09 -62.21 -5.96
N GLY A 412 -26.25 -61.82 -4.98
CA GLY A 412 -24.97 -62.48 -4.77
C GLY A 412 -24.10 -61.83 -3.69
N SER A 413 -24.31 -62.28 -2.46
CA SER A 413 -23.58 -61.93 -1.24
C SER A 413 -22.10 -62.32 -1.29
N PRO A 414 -21.25 -61.80 -0.34
CA PRO A 414 -19.79 -61.88 -0.41
C PRO A 414 -19.20 -63.15 0.22
N PRO A 415 -17.91 -63.46 0.06
CA PRO A 415 -17.17 -64.26 1.02
C PRO A 415 -16.15 -63.41 1.80
N ARG A 416 -16.15 -63.64 3.11
CA ARG A 416 -15.06 -63.42 4.05
C ARG A 416 -13.94 -64.40 3.72
N ILE A 417 -12.71 -64.00 4.09
CA ILE A 417 -11.67 -64.82 4.74
C ILE A 417 -10.27 -64.22 4.37
N GLY A 418 -9.47 -64.01 5.43
CA GLY A 418 -8.04 -63.97 5.41
C GLY A 418 -7.44 -62.81 6.19
#